data_f5c1369889229e9a0ff4cd8b1c29d109
#
_entry.id   f5c1369889229e9a0ff4cd8b1c29d109
#
_cell.length_a   1.000
_cell.length_b   1.000
_cell.length_c   1.000
_cell.angle_alpha   90.00
_cell.angle_beta   90.00
_cell.angle_gamma   90.00
#
_symmetry.space_group_name_H-M   'P 1'
#
loop_
_entity.id
_entity.type
_entity.pdbx_description
1 polymer ?
#
loop_
_entity_poly.entity_id
_entity_poly.type
_entity_poly.pdbx_seq_one_letter_code
_entity_poly.pdbx_strand_id
1 'polypeptide(L)'
;GCSSEAKLQCPTCIKLGIQGSYFCSQSCLSRRKITCLKKNGLYEAKILVLTFIPSLQTPMRPVPSYIQRPDYADHPLGKLITEQAFSSKFNFISKKQICSNHLEKLAREVLGVAAMMVKSGITTEEIDHAVHLACISRNCYPSPLNYYNFPKSCCTSVNEVICHGIPDRRPLQDGDIVNVDITVYRDGYHGDLNETFYVGDVDEGAKRLVETTYECLMQAIDEVKPGVRYRELGNIIQKHAQANGFSVVRSYCGHGIHKLFHTAPNVPHYAKNKAVGVMKPGHVFTIEPMICEGGWQDETWPDGWTAITRDGKRSAQFEHTLLVTETGCEILTRRLEENGRPHFI
;
A
#
# COMPACT_ATOMS: atom_id res chain seq x y z
N GLY A 1 14.14 13.01 23.15
CA GLY A 1 13.11 13.66 23.94
C GLY A 1 13.26 15.18 23.94
N CYS A 2 12.14 15.87 23.95
CA CYS A 2 12.10 17.33 24.04
C CYS A 2 12.57 17.75 25.45
N SER A 3 13.44 18.76 25.54
CA SER A 3 13.96 19.31 26.81
C SER A 3 12.98 20.31 27.47
N SER A 4 11.81 20.56 26.87
CA SER A 4 10.84 21.50 27.35
C SER A 4 9.95 20.88 28.44
N GLU A 5 9.63 21.67 29.47
CA GLU A 5 8.74 21.26 30.57
C GLU A 5 7.35 20.89 30.06
N ALA A 6 6.79 19.77 30.52
CA ALA A 6 5.51 19.27 30.11
C ALA A 6 4.38 20.00 30.89
N LYS A 7 3.58 20.81 30.16
CA LYS A 7 2.49 21.65 30.74
C LYS A 7 1.10 21.25 30.28
N LEU A 8 0.97 20.41 29.24
CA LEU A 8 -0.33 19.98 28.69
C LEU A 8 -0.64 18.55 29.09
N GLN A 9 -1.84 18.28 29.51
CA GLN A 9 -2.33 16.94 29.84
C GLN A 9 -3.43 16.52 28.86
N CYS A 10 -3.46 15.21 28.53
CA CYS A 10 -4.49 14.65 27.66
C CYS A 10 -5.90 14.86 28.25
N PRO A 11 -6.82 15.52 27.52
CA PRO A 11 -8.19 15.79 28.04
C PRO A 11 -8.97 14.51 28.39
N THR A 12 -8.74 13.41 27.65
CA THR A 12 -9.37 12.12 27.92
C THR A 12 -8.84 11.51 29.21
N CYS A 13 -7.52 11.60 29.46
CA CYS A 13 -6.92 11.11 30.69
C CYS A 13 -7.38 11.91 31.91
N ILE A 14 -7.55 13.23 31.76
CA ILE A 14 -8.12 14.09 32.83
C ILE A 14 -9.54 13.60 33.21
N LYS A 15 -10.40 13.39 32.19
CA LYS A 15 -11.78 12.91 32.40
C LYS A 15 -11.86 11.54 33.07
N LEU A 16 -10.85 10.70 32.86
CA LEU A 16 -10.77 9.32 33.38
C LEU A 16 -9.95 9.24 34.70
N GLY A 17 -9.46 10.36 35.24
CA GLY A 17 -8.66 10.38 36.45
C GLY A 17 -7.27 9.74 36.36
N ILE A 18 -6.71 9.60 35.11
CA ILE A 18 -5.42 8.96 34.88
C ILE A 18 -4.30 9.98 35.08
N GLN A 19 -3.39 9.70 35.99
CA GLN A 19 -2.20 10.54 36.25
C GLN A 19 -1.08 10.21 35.25
N GLY A 20 -0.22 11.21 34.93
CA GLY A 20 1.04 10.99 34.24
C GLY A 20 1.07 11.21 32.72
N SER A 21 0.02 11.72 32.12
CA SER A 21 -0.05 11.98 30.66
C SER A 21 0.23 13.45 30.31
N TYR A 22 1.45 13.93 30.57
CA TYR A 22 1.85 15.33 30.33
C TYR A 22 2.67 15.49 29.06
N PHE A 23 2.48 16.61 28.35
CA PHE A 23 3.14 16.95 27.07
C PHE A 23 3.62 18.40 27.10
N CYS A 24 4.73 18.68 26.42
CA CYS A 24 5.31 20.01 26.34
C CYS A 24 4.57 20.96 25.36
N SER A 25 3.84 20.40 24.38
CA SER A 25 3.09 21.18 23.38
C SER A 25 1.91 20.38 22.80
N GLN A 26 1.02 21.11 22.10
CA GLN A 26 -0.09 20.51 21.35
C GLN A 26 0.42 19.54 20.27
N SER A 27 1.54 19.85 19.62
CA SER A 27 2.17 18.98 18.62
C SER A 27 2.75 17.70 19.23
N CYS A 28 3.23 17.74 20.48
CA CYS A 28 3.62 16.54 21.21
C CYS A 28 2.42 15.69 21.64
N LEU A 29 1.29 16.35 21.98
CA LEU A 29 0.04 15.65 22.31
C LEU A 29 -0.57 14.96 21.09
N SER A 30 -0.60 15.62 19.94
CA SER A 30 -1.13 15.07 18.68
C SER A 30 -0.27 13.96 18.07
N ARG A 31 1.02 13.90 18.42
CA ARG A 31 1.96 12.84 18.00
C ARG A 31 1.92 11.57 18.84
N ARG A 32 1.13 11.54 19.92
CA ARG A 32 1.01 10.36 20.79
C ARG A 32 -0.46 9.97 20.95
N LYS A 33 -0.82 8.83 20.40
CA LYS A 33 -2.14 8.24 20.64
C LYS A 33 -2.15 7.61 22.03
N ILE A 34 -2.99 8.12 22.93
CA ILE A 34 -3.21 7.52 24.24
C ILE A 34 -4.47 6.68 24.15
N THR A 35 -4.29 5.36 24.18
CA THR A 35 -5.42 4.43 24.30
C THR A 35 -5.60 4.06 25.75
N CYS A 36 -6.75 4.46 26.33
CA CYS A 36 -7.13 4.09 27.68
C CYS A 36 -7.86 2.75 27.65
N LEU A 37 -7.21 1.69 28.13
CA LEU A 37 -7.80 0.35 28.23
C LEU A 37 -8.28 0.09 29.66
N LYS A 38 -9.50 -0.44 29.81
CA LYS A 38 -10.03 -0.91 31.08
C LYS A 38 -9.52 -2.32 31.34
N LYS A 39 -8.67 -2.50 32.38
CA LYS A 39 -8.17 -3.80 32.79
C LYS A 39 -8.47 -3.95 34.29
N ASN A 40 -9.16 -5.02 34.70
CA ASN A 40 -9.51 -5.34 36.09
C ASN A 40 -10.22 -4.20 36.86
N GLY A 41 -11.10 -3.45 36.20
CA GLY A 41 -11.85 -2.36 36.84
C GLY A 41 -11.11 -1.03 36.95
N LEU A 42 -9.81 -0.98 36.66
CA LEU A 42 -8.98 0.22 36.63
C LEU A 42 -8.63 0.56 35.18
N TYR A 43 -8.50 1.87 34.86
CA TYR A 43 -8.04 2.34 33.57
C TYR A 43 -6.51 2.45 33.60
N GLU A 44 -5.82 1.64 32.80
CA GLU A 44 -4.40 1.80 32.52
C GLU A 44 -4.23 2.57 31.19
N ALA A 45 -3.44 3.64 31.23
CA ALA A 45 -3.00 4.30 30.00
C ALA A 45 -1.87 3.49 29.40
N LYS A 46 -2.16 2.64 28.41
CA LYS A 46 -1.13 2.12 27.53
C LYS A 46 -0.82 3.24 26.54
N ILE A 47 0.32 3.90 26.72
CA ILE A 47 0.88 4.78 25.70
C ILE A 47 1.35 3.85 24.61
N LEU A 48 0.51 3.64 23.60
CA LEU A 48 0.98 3.15 22.31
C LEU A 48 1.83 4.29 21.75
N VAL A 49 3.12 4.23 21.99
CA VAL A 49 4.08 5.14 21.35
C VAL A 49 4.19 4.66 19.91
N LEU A 50 3.21 5.05 19.09
CA LEU A 50 3.44 5.16 17.66
C LEU A 50 4.43 6.31 17.50
N THR A 51 5.71 5.99 17.67
CA THR A 51 6.78 6.93 17.47
C THR A 51 6.96 7.12 15.98
N PHE A 52 6.18 8.05 15.39
CA PHE A 52 6.65 8.74 14.22
C PHE A 52 7.92 9.47 14.64
N ILE A 53 9.06 8.91 14.33
CA ILE A 53 10.37 9.54 14.51
C ILE A 53 10.77 10.02 13.10
N PRO A 54 10.56 11.32 12.75
CA PRO A 54 10.98 11.85 11.46
C PRO A 54 12.49 11.66 11.19
N SER A 55 13.27 11.42 12.24
CA SER A 55 14.70 11.12 12.20
C SER A 55 15.03 9.73 11.59
N LEU A 56 14.05 8.84 11.40
CA LEU A 56 14.26 7.55 10.75
C LEU A 56 14.17 7.63 9.22
N GLN A 57 13.59 8.69 8.67
CA GLN A 57 13.52 8.88 7.22
C GLN A 57 14.81 9.49 6.68
N THR A 58 15.26 9.01 5.53
CA THR A 58 16.39 9.56 4.79
C THR A 58 15.91 10.45 3.62
N PRO A 59 16.75 11.34 3.07
CA PRO A 59 16.40 12.17 1.92
C PRO A 59 15.99 11.34 0.69
N MET A 60 15.26 11.98 -0.23
CA MET A 60 14.96 11.43 -1.55
C MET A 60 16.25 11.06 -2.30
N ARG A 61 16.23 9.92 -3.02
CA ARG A 61 17.33 9.50 -3.89
C ARG A 61 17.21 10.14 -5.27
N PRO A 62 18.31 10.63 -5.86
CA PRO A 62 18.29 11.18 -7.21
C PRO A 62 18.14 10.07 -8.25
N VAL A 63 17.34 10.34 -9.27
CA VAL A 63 17.25 9.51 -10.48
C VAL A 63 18.13 10.12 -11.57
N PRO A 64 18.96 9.34 -12.29
CA PRO A 64 19.78 9.83 -13.39
C PRO A 64 18.94 10.53 -14.46
N SER A 65 19.47 11.61 -15.06
CA SER A 65 18.75 12.44 -16.04
C SER A 65 18.42 11.73 -17.36
N TYR A 66 19.12 10.66 -17.69
CA TYR A 66 18.84 9.85 -18.89
C TYR A 66 17.62 8.95 -18.75
N ILE A 67 17.10 8.75 -17.53
CA ILE A 67 15.89 7.97 -17.29
C ILE A 67 14.69 8.87 -17.56
N GLN A 68 13.79 8.38 -18.43
CA GLN A 68 12.53 9.05 -18.71
C GLN A 68 11.70 9.17 -17.43
N ARG A 69 11.11 10.36 -17.22
CA ARG A 69 10.39 10.71 -16.00
C ARG A 69 8.92 11.03 -16.30
N PRO A 70 7.99 10.72 -15.41
CA PRO A 70 6.64 11.27 -15.47
C PRO A 70 6.66 12.78 -15.20
N ASP A 71 5.63 13.49 -15.62
CA ASP A 71 5.55 14.95 -15.56
C ASP A 71 5.58 15.54 -14.13
N TYR A 72 5.17 14.76 -13.13
CA TYR A 72 5.25 15.19 -11.73
C TYR A 72 6.64 15.05 -11.09
N ALA A 73 7.56 14.28 -11.70
CA ALA A 73 8.82 13.92 -11.08
C ALA A 73 9.70 15.13 -10.73
N ASP A 74 9.68 16.16 -11.58
CA ASP A 74 10.43 17.40 -11.38
C ASP A 74 9.53 18.56 -10.91
N HIS A 75 8.24 18.32 -10.65
CA HIS A 75 7.32 19.32 -10.14
C HIS A 75 7.55 19.58 -8.63
N PRO A 76 7.66 20.85 -8.15
CA PRO A 76 7.96 21.16 -6.75
C PRO A 76 6.98 20.57 -5.72
N LEU A 77 5.75 20.34 -6.12
CA LEU A 77 4.70 19.74 -5.29
C LEU A 77 4.35 18.31 -5.73
N GLY A 78 5.13 17.71 -6.64
CA GLY A 78 4.87 16.37 -7.16
C GLY A 78 3.50 16.19 -7.83
N LYS A 79 2.87 17.27 -8.30
CA LYS A 79 1.51 17.23 -8.86
C LYS A 79 1.53 17.03 -10.35
N LEU A 80 0.62 16.20 -10.84
CA LEU A 80 0.35 16.04 -12.26
C LEU A 80 -0.28 17.31 -12.83
N ILE A 81 0.30 17.84 -13.89
CA ILE A 81 -0.27 18.98 -14.64
C ILE A 81 -1.48 18.50 -15.46
N THR A 82 -1.50 17.24 -15.86
CA THR A 82 -2.45 16.63 -16.80
C THR A 82 -3.59 15.85 -16.13
N GLU A 83 -3.50 15.45 -14.87
CA GLU A 83 -4.54 14.65 -14.19
C GLU A 83 -5.90 15.32 -14.11
N GLN A 84 -5.96 16.63 -13.94
CA GLN A 84 -7.24 17.37 -13.87
C GLN A 84 -8.04 17.32 -15.16
N ALA A 85 -7.41 17.10 -16.31
CA ALA A 85 -8.09 17.02 -17.61
C ALA A 85 -8.55 15.61 -17.99
N PHE A 86 -7.99 14.56 -17.38
CA PHE A 86 -8.22 13.15 -17.78
C PHE A 86 -8.97 12.30 -16.76
N SER A 87 -9.19 12.77 -15.54
CA SER A 87 -9.75 11.98 -14.43
C SER A 87 -11.16 11.42 -14.64
N SER A 88 -11.87 11.83 -15.69
CA SER A 88 -13.25 11.41 -15.94
C SER A 88 -13.46 10.50 -17.16
N LYS A 89 -12.40 10.19 -17.91
CA LYS A 89 -12.52 9.37 -19.13
C LYS A 89 -11.84 8.02 -18.92
N PHE A 90 -12.61 6.93 -19.08
CA PHE A 90 -12.06 5.59 -19.25
C PHE A 90 -11.13 5.60 -20.47
N ASN A 91 -9.85 5.39 -20.27
CA ASN A 91 -8.90 5.34 -21.38
C ASN A 91 -8.72 3.90 -21.85
N PHE A 92 -9.01 3.65 -23.11
CA PHE A 92 -8.71 2.40 -23.78
C PHE A 92 -7.24 2.39 -24.17
N ILE A 93 -6.54 1.31 -23.80
CA ILE A 93 -5.19 1.05 -24.31
C ILE A 93 -5.28 -0.17 -25.21
N SER A 94 -4.68 -0.09 -26.40
CA SER A 94 -4.60 -1.27 -27.24
C SER A 94 -3.62 -2.30 -26.65
N LYS A 95 -3.97 -3.58 -26.71
CA LYS A 95 -3.09 -4.69 -26.30
C LYS A 95 -1.66 -4.53 -26.83
N LYS A 96 -1.52 -4.01 -28.07
CA LYS A 96 -0.23 -3.76 -28.73
C LYS A 96 0.63 -2.72 -27.98
N GLN A 97 0.03 -1.72 -27.34
CA GLN A 97 0.76 -0.67 -26.61
C GLN A 97 1.24 -1.15 -25.22
N ILE A 98 0.48 -2.04 -24.57
CA ILE A 98 0.86 -2.61 -23.28
C ILE A 98 1.92 -3.68 -23.47
N CYS A 99 1.69 -4.65 -24.36
CA CYS A 99 2.59 -5.79 -24.56
C CYS A 99 3.93 -5.42 -25.21
N SER A 100 4.06 -4.23 -25.85
CA SER A 100 5.32 -3.84 -26.49
C SER A 100 6.42 -3.45 -25.51
N ASN A 101 6.07 -3.07 -24.28
CA ASN A 101 7.03 -2.41 -23.36
C ASN A 101 7.54 -3.31 -22.25
N HIS A 102 7.02 -4.52 -22.08
CA HIS A 102 7.41 -5.45 -20.99
C HIS A 102 7.45 -4.79 -19.59
N LEU A 103 6.72 -3.69 -19.41
CA LEU A 103 6.80 -2.83 -18.23
C LEU A 103 6.40 -3.58 -16.94
N GLU A 104 5.31 -4.32 -17.02
CA GLU A 104 4.77 -5.05 -15.86
C GLU A 104 5.69 -6.21 -15.46
N LYS A 105 6.41 -6.79 -16.45
CA LYS A 105 7.47 -7.76 -16.17
C LYS A 105 8.63 -7.11 -15.44
N LEU A 106 9.01 -5.88 -15.82
CA LEU A 106 10.06 -5.12 -15.11
C LEU A 106 9.63 -4.77 -13.68
N ALA A 107 8.36 -4.38 -13.47
CA ALA A 107 7.82 -4.15 -12.13
C ALA A 107 7.88 -5.43 -11.28
N ARG A 108 7.50 -6.58 -11.85
CA ARG A 108 7.61 -7.89 -11.20
C ARG A 108 9.06 -8.25 -10.84
N GLU A 109 10.01 -8.01 -11.74
CA GLU A 109 11.43 -8.23 -11.47
C GLU A 109 11.96 -7.33 -10.34
N VAL A 110 11.51 -6.07 -10.28
CA VAL A 110 11.87 -5.13 -9.20
C VAL A 110 11.29 -5.61 -7.87
N LEU A 111 10.04 -6.08 -7.84
CA LEU A 111 9.46 -6.67 -6.63
C LEU A 111 10.22 -7.94 -6.20
N GLY A 112 10.70 -8.75 -7.14
CA GLY A 112 11.56 -9.90 -6.86
C GLY A 112 12.86 -9.50 -6.16
N VAL A 113 13.47 -8.37 -6.53
CA VAL A 113 14.65 -7.81 -5.82
C VAL A 113 14.28 -7.40 -4.40
N ALA A 114 13.15 -6.75 -4.19
CA ALA A 114 12.67 -6.39 -2.86
C ALA A 114 12.42 -7.65 -2.00
N ALA A 115 11.78 -8.67 -2.54
CA ALA A 115 11.50 -9.94 -1.87
C ALA A 115 12.76 -10.61 -1.33
N MET A 116 13.85 -10.63 -2.12
CA MET A 116 15.14 -11.17 -1.70
C MET A 116 15.79 -10.40 -0.54
N MET A 117 15.41 -9.14 -0.34
CA MET A 117 15.91 -8.31 0.77
C MET A 117 15.15 -8.54 2.07
N VAL A 118 13.91 -9.06 2.02
CA VAL A 118 13.05 -9.21 3.21
C VAL A 118 13.62 -10.28 4.14
N LYS A 119 14.13 -9.83 5.28
CA LYS A 119 14.61 -10.68 6.38
C LYS A 119 14.72 -9.86 7.67
N SER A 120 14.76 -10.55 8.82
CA SER A 120 14.98 -9.90 10.11
C SER A 120 16.30 -9.12 10.13
N GLY A 121 16.27 -7.92 10.72
CA GLY A 121 17.40 -7.01 10.85
C GLY A 121 17.60 -6.03 9.69
N ILE A 122 17.03 -6.28 8.50
CA ILE A 122 17.03 -5.33 7.39
C ILE A 122 16.05 -4.18 7.68
N THR A 123 16.41 -2.97 7.30
CA THR A 123 15.52 -1.82 7.37
C THR A 123 14.70 -1.68 6.09
N THR A 124 13.50 -1.08 6.19
CA THR A 124 12.70 -0.78 4.99
C THR A 124 13.38 0.25 4.09
N GLU A 125 14.25 1.10 4.62
CA GLU A 125 15.13 2.01 3.87
C GLU A 125 16.14 1.24 2.98
N GLU A 126 16.68 0.11 3.44
CA GLU A 126 17.58 -0.73 2.62
C GLU A 126 16.80 -1.43 1.51
N ILE A 127 15.55 -1.83 1.76
CA ILE A 127 14.65 -2.35 0.72
C ILE A 127 14.39 -1.28 -0.34
N ASP A 128 14.01 -0.05 0.06
CA ASP A 128 13.82 1.08 -0.85
C ASP A 128 15.06 1.36 -1.70
N HIS A 129 16.25 1.29 -1.09
CA HIS A 129 17.50 1.50 -1.82
C HIS A 129 17.71 0.43 -2.91
N ALA A 130 17.48 -0.84 -2.58
CA ALA A 130 17.59 -1.93 -3.55
C ALA A 130 16.57 -1.77 -4.69
N VAL A 131 15.33 -1.41 -4.36
CA VAL A 131 14.26 -1.11 -5.33
C VAL A 131 14.66 0.05 -6.24
N HIS A 132 15.16 1.15 -5.65
CA HIS A 132 15.61 2.31 -6.42
C HIS A 132 16.68 1.94 -7.46
N LEU A 133 17.71 1.19 -7.04
CA LEU A 133 18.78 0.73 -7.93
C LEU A 133 18.26 -0.26 -8.97
N ALA A 134 17.34 -1.13 -8.61
CA ALA A 134 16.71 -2.08 -9.52
C ALA A 134 15.88 -1.37 -10.61
N CYS A 135 15.16 -0.30 -10.27
CA CYS A 135 14.48 0.55 -11.25
C CYS A 135 15.47 1.20 -12.22
N ILE A 136 16.52 1.86 -11.68
CA ILE A 136 17.52 2.56 -12.49
C ILE A 136 18.23 1.60 -13.45
N SER A 137 18.65 0.42 -13.00
CA SER A 137 19.32 -0.57 -13.82
C SER A 137 18.46 -1.10 -14.98
N ARG A 138 17.15 -0.93 -14.88
CA ARG A 138 16.16 -1.30 -15.91
C ARG A 138 15.66 -0.12 -16.73
N ASN A 139 16.28 1.06 -16.62
CA ASN A 139 15.85 2.31 -17.23
C ASN A 139 14.39 2.67 -16.89
N CYS A 140 13.98 2.41 -15.65
CA CYS A 140 12.66 2.75 -15.14
C CYS A 140 12.77 3.85 -14.10
N TYR A 141 11.77 4.74 -14.07
CA TYR A 141 11.57 5.66 -12.95
C TYR A 141 10.67 4.99 -11.88
N PRO A 142 11.03 5.01 -10.59
CA PRO A 142 10.16 4.52 -9.54
C PRO A 142 8.99 5.50 -9.36
N SER A 143 7.79 5.11 -9.78
CA SER A 143 6.63 6.01 -9.86
C SER A 143 6.24 6.69 -8.55
N PRO A 144 6.35 6.06 -7.35
CA PRO A 144 6.02 6.74 -6.09
C PRO A 144 6.90 7.97 -5.81
N LEU A 145 8.16 7.97 -6.29
CA LEU A 145 9.13 9.01 -5.96
C LEU A 145 8.65 10.39 -6.46
N ASN A 146 8.51 11.33 -5.53
CA ASN A 146 7.94 12.67 -5.72
C ASN A 146 6.46 12.72 -6.17
N TYR A 147 5.73 11.61 -6.25
CA TYR A 147 4.29 11.66 -6.49
C TYR A 147 3.60 12.29 -5.28
N TYR A 148 3.01 13.49 -5.46
CA TYR A 148 2.50 14.34 -4.36
C TYR A 148 3.48 14.46 -3.17
N ASN A 149 4.78 14.61 -3.48
CA ASN A 149 5.88 14.68 -2.52
C ASN A 149 6.15 13.39 -1.74
N PHE A 150 5.72 12.23 -2.21
CA PHE A 150 6.12 10.97 -1.60
C PHE A 150 7.65 10.81 -1.71
N PRO A 151 8.39 10.54 -0.62
CA PRO A 151 9.84 10.75 -0.60
C PRO A 151 10.66 9.52 -1.01
N LYS A 152 10.04 8.41 -1.39
CA LYS A 152 10.70 7.11 -1.58
C LYS A 152 10.33 6.44 -2.91
N SER A 153 11.06 5.40 -3.27
CA SER A 153 10.91 4.69 -4.55
C SER A 153 9.87 3.57 -4.53
N CYS A 154 9.47 3.14 -3.33
CA CYS A 154 8.40 2.18 -3.11
C CYS A 154 7.68 2.49 -1.81
N CYS A 155 6.53 1.84 -1.56
CA CYS A 155 5.94 1.82 -0.24
C CYS A 155 6.33 0.54 0.50
N THR A 156 6.49 0.64 1.84
CA THR A 156 6.74 -0.51 2.72
C THR A 156 5.80 -0.42 3.92
N SER A 157 4.85 -1.34 4.01
CA SER A 157 3.78 -1.32 5.00
C SER A 157 3.92 -2.52 5.94
N VAL A 158 4.33 -2.25 7.19
CA VAL A 158 4.66 -3.27 8.19
C VAL A 158 3.51 -3.43 9.19
N ASN A 159 3.05 -4.65 9.43
CA ASN A 159 2.06 -5.05 10.41
C ASN A 159 0.74 -4.25 10.32
N GLU A 160 0.53 -3.29 11.24
CA GLU A 160 -0.67 -2.45 11.29
C GLU A 160 -0.74 -1.37 10.19
N VAL A 161 0.32 -1.18 9.42
CA VAL A 161 0.31 -0.27 8.28
C VAL A 161 -0.45 -0.93 7.14
N ILE A 162 -1.53 -0.28 6.71
CA ILE A 162 -2.43 -0.76 5.65
C ILE A 162 -1.78 -0.61 4.28
N CYS A 163 -1.33 0.62 3.96
CA CYS A 163 -0.69 0.98 2.70
C CYS A 163 0.07 2.30 2.83
N HIS A 164 0.82 2.65 1.79
CA HIS A 164 1.58 3.91 1.65
C HIS A 164 2.60 4.14 2.79
N GLY A 165 3.07 3.10 3.45
CA GLY A 165 4.13 3.20 4.43
C GLY A 165 5.40 3.75 3.79
N ILE A 166 6.00 4.80 4.41
CA ILE A 166 7.24 5.41 3.93
C ILE A 166 8.43 4.60 4.45
N PRO A 167 9.27 4.04 3.58
CA PRO A 167 10.51 3.37 3.99
C PRO A 167 11.35 4.19 4.96
N ASP A 168 11.79 3.55 6.04
CA ASP A 168 12.56 4.18 7.11
C ASP A 168 13.65 3.26 7.70
N ARG A 169 14.33 3.70 8.76
CA ARG A 169 15.41 2.95 9.42
C ARG A 169 14.93 1.98 10.50
N ARG A 170 13.62 1.70 10.61
CA ARG A 170 13.13 0.63 11.48
C ARG A 170 13.60 -0.71 10.91
N PRO A 171 14.38 -1.51 11.67
CA PRO A 171 14.72 -2.86 11.25
C PRO A 171 13.48 -3.76 11.33
N LEU A 172 13.29 -4.61 10.33
CA LEU A 172 12.29 -5.66 10.35
C LEU A 172 12.64 -6.67 11.46
N GLN A 173 11.64 -7.17 12.14
CA GLN A 173 11.77 -8.12 13.24
C GLN A 173 11.21 -9.48 12.81
N ASP A 174 11.74 -10.52 13.42
CA ASP A 174 11.18 -11.87 13.30
C ASP A 174 9.71 -11.86 13.75
N GLY A 175 8.82 -12.43 12.93
CA GLY A 175 7.37 -12.37 13.15
C GLY A 175 6.63 -11.18 12.51
N ASP A 176 7.34 -10.17 11.96
CA ASP A 176 6.69 -9.11 11.17
C ASP A 176 6.11 -9.69 9.86
N ILE A 177 5.05 -9.04 9.36
CA ILE A 177 4.66 -9.10 7.95
C ILE A 177 4.94 -7.74 7.32
N VAL A 178 5.41 -7.71 6.07
CA VAL A 178 5.70 -6.47 5.35
C VAL A 178 5.15 -6.54 3.93
N ASN A 179 4.29 -5.58 3.58
CA ASN A 179 3.90 -5.37 2.20
C ASN A 179 4.94 -4.46 1.53
N VAL A 180 5.38 -4.82 0.33
CA VAL A 180 6.20 -3.98 -0.54
C VAL A 180 5.42 -3.70 -1.81
N ASP A 181 5.23 -2.41 -2.09
CA ASP A 181 4.44 -1.92 -3.19
C ASP A 181 5.33 -1.19 -4.19
N ILE A 182 5.32 -1.69 -5.41
CA ILE A 182 6.22 -1.31 -6.50
C ILE A 182 5.41 -0.80 -7.68
N THR A 183 5.64 0.46 -8.02
CA THR A 183 5.20 1.00 -9.31
C THR A 183 6.39 1.51 -10.10
N VAL A 184 6.52 1.11 -11.33
CA VAL A 184 7.56 1.60 -12.25
C VAL A 184 6.96 2.36 -13.43
N TYR A 185 7.69 3.37 -13.90
CA TYR A 185 7.34 4.15 -15.07
C TYR A 185 8.41 4.01 -16.15
N ARG A 186 7.98 3.69 -17.36
CA ARG A 186 8.82 3.62 -18.54
C ARG A 186 8.01 3.82 -19.82
N ASP A 187 8.59 4.46 -20.80
CA ASP A 187 7.99 4.67 -22.14
C ASP A 187 6.60 5.30 -22.11
N GLY A 188 6.36 6.15 -21.08
CA GLY A 188 5.09 6.87 -20.91
C GLY A 188 3.99 6.10 -20.19
N TYR A 189 4.29 4.94 -19.56
CA TYR A 189 3.31 4.11 -18.87
C TYR A 189 3.77 3.72 -17.46
N HIS A 190 2.79 3.41 -16.58
CA HIS A 190 2.99 2.89 -15.23
C HIS A 190 2.58 1.42 -15.16
N GLY A 191 3.30 0.62 -14.38
CA GLY A 191 2.96 -0.77 -14.03
C GLY A 191 3.11 -0.97 -12.54
N ASP A 192 2.07 -1.52 -11.90
CA ASP A 192 1.85 -1.52 -10.45
C ASP A 192 1.58 -2.91 -9.91
N LEU A 193 2.18 -3.25 -8.77
CA LEU A 193 1.92 -4.49 -8.05
C LEU A 193 2.48 -4.44 -6.64
N ASN A 194 1.84 -5.16 -5.72
CA ASN A 194 2.40 -5.36 -4.39
C ASN A 194 2.19 -6.78 -3.86
N GLU A 195 2.98 -7.16 -2.87
CA GLU A 195 2.88 -8.42 -2.16
C GLU A 195 3.25 -8.26 -0.70
N THR A 196 2.61 -9.03 0.16
CA THR A 196 2.97 -9.15 1.57
C THR A 196 3.87 -10.35 1.79
N PHE A 197 4.99 -10.12 2.50
CA PHE A 197 6.03 -11.11 2.79
C PHE A 197 6.10 -11.38 4.29
N TYR A 198 6.48 -12.60 4.64
CA TYR A 198 6.84 -12.98 6.01
C TYR A 198 8.27 -12.57 6.35
N VAL A 199 8.50 -12.10 7.56
CA VAL A 199 9.84 -11.83 8.08
C VAL A 199 10.17 -12.90 9.12
N GLY A 200 10.97 -13.87 8.72
CA GLY A 200 11.28 -15.02 9.56
C GLY A 200 10.08 -15.91 9.86
N ASP A 201 9.91 -16.30 11.13
CA ASP A 201 8.82 -17.18 11.56
C ASP A 201 7.63 -16.37 12.09
N VAL A 202 6.52 -16.38 11.36
CA VAL A 202 5.29 -15.66 11.70
C VAL A 202 4.26 -16.59 12.34
N ASP A 203 3.38 -16.04 13.17
CA ASP A 203 2.31 -16.80 13.81
C ASP A 203 1.21 -17.22 12.82
N GLU A 204 0.39 -18.19 13.23
CA GLU A 204 -0.71 -18.73 12.40
C GLU A 204 -1.77 -17.67 12.06
N GLY A 205 -1.94 -16.63 12.88
CA GLY A 205 -2.84 -15.51 12.59
C GLY A 205 -2.33 -14.70 11.40
N ALA A 206 -1.02 -14.42 11.36
CA ALA A 206 -0.37 -13.75 10.24
C ALA A 206 -0.46 -14.57 8.96
N LYS A 207 -0.18 -15.89 9.01
CA LYS A 207 -0.29 -16.78 7.85
C LYS A 207 -1.70 -16.75 7.28
N ARG A 208 -2.71 -16.98 8.12
CA ARG A 208 -4.12 -16.94 7.71
C ARG A 208 -4.52 -15.59 7.11
N LEU A 209 -4.07 -14.47 7.68
CA LEU A 209 -4.35 -13.14 7.14
C LEU A 209 -3.77 -12.98 5.73
N VAL A 210 -2.49 -13.30 5.56
CA VAL A 210 -1.77 -13.16 4.29
C VAL A 210 -2.35 -14.08 3.22
N GLU A 211 -2.57 -15.35 3.52
CA GLU A 211 -3.19 -16.33 2.62
C GLU A 211 -4.60 -15.90 2.19
N THR A 212 -5.46 -15.52 3.17
CA THR A 212 -6.82 -15.05 2.85
C THR A 212 -6.79 -13.79 1.99
N THR A 213 -5.83 -12.88 2.20
CA THR A 213 -5.70 -11.66 1.40
C THR A 213 -5.35 -12.00 -0.05
N TYR A 214 -4.42 -12.93 -0.26
CA TYR A 214 -4.08 -13.43 -1.60
C TYR A 214 -5.28 -14.11 -2.27
N GLU A 215 -6.01 -14.96 -1.55
CA GLU A 215 -7.22 -15.60 -2.05
C GLU A 215 -8.32 -14.59 -2.41
N CYS A 216 -8.48 -13.51 -1.63
CA CYS A 216 -9.40 -12.41 -1.94
C CYS A 216 -9.05 -11.77 -3.30
N LEU A 217 -7.77 -11.53 -3.56
CA LEU A 217 -7.29 -10.99 -4.84
C LEU A 217 -7.60 -11.97 -5.98
N MET A 218 -7.20 -13.23 -5.85
CA MET A 218 -7.32 -14.21 -6.93
C MET A 218 -8.79 -14.52 -7.27
N GLN A 219 -9.66 -14.68 -6.27
CA GLN A 219 -11.10 -14.88 -6.52
C GLN A 219 -11.75 -13.66 -7.23
N ALA A 220 -11.28 -12.43 -6.93
CA ALA A 220 -11.75 -11.26 -7.65
C ALA A 220 -11.24 -11.24 -9.10
N ILE A 221 -9.99 -11.65 -9.34
CA ILE A 221 -9.40 -11.75 -10.69
C ILE A 221 -10.15 -12.76 -11.56
N ASP A 222 -10.55 -13.92 -11.00
CA ASP A 222 -11.28 -14.95 -11.72
C ASP A 222 -12.63 -14.46 -12.31
N GLU A 223 -13.22 -13.41 -11.72
CA GLU A 223 -14.46 -12.82 -12.22
C GLU A 223 -14.24 -11.66 -13.22
N VAL A 224 -12.99 -11.29 -13.49
CA VAL A 224 -12.68 -10.21 -14.44
C VAL A 224 -12.90 -10.65 -15.87
N LYS A 225 -13.94 -10.09 -16.50
CA LYS A 225 -14.30 -10.32 -17.91
C LYS A 225 -15.19 -9.20 -18.44
N PRO A 226 -15.31 -9.05 -19.76
CA PRO A 226 -16.22 -8.08 -20.36
C PRO A 226 -17.66 -8.23 -19.82
N GLY A 227 -18.31 -7.09 -19.53
CA GLY A 227 -19.69 -7.05 -19.03
C GLY A 227 -19.82 -7.04 -17.50
N VAL A 228 -18.78 -7.41 -16.75
CA VAL A 228 -18.80 -7.36 -15.28
C VAL A 228 -18.66 -5.91 -14.81
N ARG A 229 -19.40 -5.55 -13.77
CA ARG A 229 -19.32 -4.21 -13.15
C ARG A 229 -18.19 -4.19 -12.14
N TYR A 230 -17.39 -3.13 -12.12
CA TYR A 230 -16.28 -2.99 -11.16
C TYR A 230 -16.72 -3.16 -9.71
N ARG A 231 -17.89 -2.67 -9.33
CA ARG A 231 -18.43 -2.80 -7.97
C ARG A 231 -18.68 -4.23 -7.48
N GLU A 232 -18.81 -5.19 -8.39
CA GLU A 232 -19.06 -6.59 -8.01
C GLU A 232 -17.83 -7.25 -7.40
N LEU A 233 -16.63 -6.81 -7.73
CA LEU A 233 -15.39 -7.34 -7.16
C LEU A 233 -15.34 -7.18 -5.63
N GLY A 234 -15.83 -6.04 -5.12
CA GLY A 234 -15.91 -5.82 -3.67
C GLY A 234 -16.89 -6.76 -2.94
N ASN A 235 -17.93 -7.26 -3.62
CA ASN A 235 -18.83 -8.25 -3.04
C ASN A 235 -18.12 -9.59 -2.83
N ILE A 236 -17.28 -10.00 -3.78
CA ILE A 236 -16.49 -11.24 -3.75
C ILE A 236 -15.44 -11.16 -2.65
N ILE A 237 -14.62 -10.12 -2.68
CA ILE A 237 -13.53 -9.88 -1.72
C ILE A 237 -14.07 -9.87 -0.29
N GLN A 238 -15.10 -9.05 -0.02
CA GLN A 238 -15.63 -8.93 1.35
C GLN A 238 -16.29 -10.23 1.82
N LYS A 239 -16.97 -10.97 0.95
CA LYS A 239 -17.57 -12.26 1.30
C LYS A 239 -16.50 -13.25 1.78
N HIS A 240 -15.40 -13.36 1.05
CA HIS A 240 -14.30 -14.27 1.39
C HIS A 240 -13.57 -13.84 2.65
N ALA A 241 -13.20 -12.57 2.77
CA ALA A 241 -12.54 -12.01 3.96
C ALA A 241 -13.38 -12.24 5.23
N GLN A 242 -14.69 -11.93 5.18
CA GLN A 242 -15.58 -12.13 6.33
C GLN A 242 -15.80 -13.59 6.70
N ALA A 243 -15.84 -14.50 5.73
CA ALA A 243 -15.93 -15.95 5.99
C ALA A 243 -14.72 -16.47 6.77
N ASN A 244 -13.55 -15.80 6.64
CA ASN A 244 -12.32 -16.11 7.37
C ASN A 244 -12.11 -15.25 8.63
N GLY A 245 -13.11 -14.41 9.01
CA GLY A 245 -13.06 -13.59 10.23
C GLY A 245 -12.31 -12.27 10.10
N PHE A 246 -12.04 -11.82 8.88
CA PHE A 246 -11.31 -10.58 8.58
C PHE A 246 -12.23 -9.47 8.06
N SER A 247 -11.73 -8.24 8.08
CA SER A 247 -12.43 -7.07 7.55
C SER A 247 -11.70 -6.45 6.36
N VAL A 248 -12.45 -5.67 5.56
CA VAL A 248 -11.94 -5.05 4.33
C VAL A 248 -11.89 -3.54 4.47
N VAL A 249 -10.75 -2.94 4.20
CA VAL A 249 -10.54 -1.47 4.19
C VAL A 249 -11.43 -0.81 3.14
N ARG A 250 -11.94 0.40 3.45
CA ARG A 250 -12.90 1.10 2.59
C ARG A 250 -12.41 2.42 2.03
N SER A 251 -11.34 2.97 2.61
CA SER A 251 -10.84 4.31 2.26
C SER A 251 -9.93 4.30 1.04
N TYR A 252 -9.40 3.13 0.68
CA TYR A 252 -8.53 2.92 -0.46
C TYR A 252 -9.17 1.92 -1.43
N CYS A 253 -8.82 2.03 -2.71
CA CYS A 253 -9.39 1.21 -3.77
C CYS A 253 -8.38 1.01 -4.90
N GLY A 254 -8.56 -0.04 -5.68
CA GLY A 254 -7.88 -0.21 -6.94
C GLY A 254 -8.27 0.86 -7.95
N HIS A 255 -7.48 1.04 -8.97
CA HIS A 255 -7.59 2.16 -9.90
C HIS A 255 -7.23 1.77 -11.33
N GLY A 256 -7.71 2.56 -12.28
CA GLY A 256 -7.18 2.50 -13.65
C GLY A 256 -5.73 2.95 -13.67
N ILE A 257 -4.91 2.28 -14.48
CA ILE A 257 -3.48 2.57 -14.62
C ILE A 257 -3.05 2.45 -16.08
N HIS A 258 -2.25 3.40 -16.52
CA HIS A 258 -1.62 3.40 -17.85
C HIS A 258 -0.60 4.55 -17.98
N LYS A 259 -0.93 5.63 -18.74
CA LYS A 259 -0.11 6.86 -18.83
C LYS A 259 -0.21 7.72 -17.57
N LEU A 260 -1.33 7.58 -16.84
CA LEU A 260 -1.51 8.16 -15.53
C LEU A 260 -1.33 7.06 -14.48
N PHE A 261 -0.70 7.41 -13.37
CA PHE A 261 -0.48 6.50 -12.25
C PHE A 261 -1.82 6.04 -11.65
N HIS A 262 -2.68 6.98 -11.27
CA HIS A 262 -4.01 6.72 -10.76
C HIS A 262 -5.06 7.39 -11.66
N THR A 263 -6.04 6.64 -12.13
CA THR A 263 -7.13 7.14 -12.93
C THR A 263 -8.39 6.28 -12.78
N ALA A 264 -9.49 6.65 -13.45
CA ALA A 264 -10.67 5.78 -13.52
C ALA A 264 -10.36 4.47 -14.28
N PRO A 265 -10.98 3.33 -13.86
CA PRO A 265 -12.06 3.18 -12.88
C PRO A 265 -11.55 3.13 -11.44
N ASN A 266 -12.40 3.50 -10.46
CA ASN A 266 -12.19 3.13 -9.07
C ASN A 266 -12.73 1.73 -8.82
N VAL A 267 -11.96 0.89 -8.13
CA VAL A 267 -12.27 -0.52 -7.83
C VAL A 267 -12.31 -0.75 -6.32
N PRO A 268 -13.41 -0.39 -5.64
CA PRO A 268 -13.53 -0.62 -4.20
C PRO A 268 -13.60 -2.12 -3.86
N HIS A 269 -12.94 -2.51 -2.78
CA HIS A 269 -12.79 -3.90 -2.37
C HIS A 269 -13.87 -4.36 -1.36
N TYR A 270 -14.77 -3.46 -0.93
CA TYR A 270 -15.85 -3.76 0.01
C TYR A 270 -17.22 -3.90 -0.68
N ALA A 271 -18.10 -4.67 -0.08
CA ALA A 271 -19.43 -4.96 -0.62
C ALA A 271 -20.37 -3.73 -0.58
N LYS A 272 -21.38 -3.74 -1.47
CA LYS A 272 -22.41 -2.69 -1.59
C LYS A 272 -21.83 -1.30 -1.87
N ASN A 273 -20.63 -1.24 -2.47
CA ASN A 273 -20.06 0.01 -2.93
C ASN A 273 -20.83 0.58 -4.14
N LYS A 274 -20.57 1.84 -4.45
CA LYS A 274 -21.28 2.58 -5.52
C LYS A 274 -20.40 2.83 -6.75
N ALA A 275 -19.32 2.07 -6.94
CA ALA A 275 -18.45 2.24 -8.09
C ALA A 275 -19.23 2.07 -9.40
N VAL A 276 -18.93 2.95 -10.34
CA VAL A 276 -19.56 2.97 -11.66
C VAL A 276 -18.66 2.32 -12.70
N GLY A 277 -19.26 1.89 -13.79
CA GLY A 277 -18.54 1.34 -14.94
C GLY A 277 -18.67 -0.17 -15.06
N VAL A 278 -18.45 -0.61 -16.30
CA VAL A 278 -18.51 -2.01 -16.74
C VAL A 278 -17.21 -2.31 -17.47
N MET A 279 -16.63 -3.44 -17.20
CA MET A 279 -15.40 -3.92 -17.82
C MET A 279 -15.60 -4.12 -19.31
N LYS A 280 -14.64 -3.65 -20.10
CA LYS A 280 -14.61 -3.81 -21.55
C LYS A 280 -13.20 -4.26 -21.97
N PRO A 281 -13.08 -4.99 -23.08
CA PRO A 281 -11.77 -5.32 -23.62
C PRO A 281 -10.88 -4.08 -23.77
N GLY A 282 -9.61 -4.17 -23.38
CA GLY A 282 -8.65 -3.08 -23.39
C GLY A 282 -8.63 -2.19 -22.14
N HIS A 283 -9.54 -2.39 -21.18
CA HIS A 283 -9.42 -1.72 -19.88
C HIS A 283 -8.24 -2.28 -19.10
N VAL A 284 -7.45 -1.38 -18.47
CA VAL A 284 -6.33 -1.73 -17.58
C VAL A 284 -6.57 -1.10 -16.23
N PHE A 285 -6.45 -1.89 -15.17
CA PHE A 285 -6.72 -1.45 -13.80
C PHE A 285 -6.07 -2.38 -12.77
N THR A 286 -5.98 -1.92 -11.52
CA THR A 286 -5.50 -2.72 -10.39
C THR A 286 -6.65 -3.32 -9.58
N ILE A 287 -6.38 -4.46 -8.97
CA ILE A 287 -7.14 -5.00 -7.83
C ILE A 287 -6.12 -5.20 -6.71
N GLU A 288 -6.38 -4.60 -5.55
CA GLU A 288 -5.40 -4.48 -4.45
C GLU A 288 -6.06 -4.56 -3.07
N PRO A 289 -6.77 -5.65 -2.72
CA PRO A 289 -7.52 -5.74 -1.47
C PRO A 289 -6.62 -5.61 -0.24
N MET A 290 -7.00 -4.71 0.66
CA MET A 290 -6.39 -4.51 1.97
C MET A 290 -7.28 -5.15 3.03
N ILE A 291 -6.79 -6.20 3.67
CA ILE A 291 -7.51 -7.05 4.60
C ILE A 291 -6.93 -6.91 6.00
N CYS A 292 -7.78 -6.76 7.01
CA CYS A 292 -7.37 -6.50 8.39
C CYS A 292 -7.85 -7.57 9.36
N GLU A 293 -7.03 -7.92 10.36
CA GLU A 293 -7.40 -8.81 11.47
C GLU A 293 -8.46 -8.22 12.39
N GLY A 294 -8.56 -6.90 12.43
CA GLY A 294 -9.49 -6.17 13.27
C GLY A 294 -10.55 -5.42 12.50
N GLY A 295 -10.82 -4.19 12.92
CA GLY A 295 -11.73 -3.27 12.23
C GLY A 295 -11.17 -2.80 10.90
N TRP A 296 -12.07 -2.36 10.00
CA TRP A 296 -11.70 -1.84 8.68
C TRP A 296 -11.27 -0.37 8.68
N GLN A 297 -11.47 0.33 9.80
CA GLN A 297 -11.24 1.78 9.89
C GLN A 297 -9.74 2.06 9.92
N ASP A 298 -9.35 2.98 9.08
CA ASP A 298 -8.00 3.49 8.98
C ASP A 298 -7.81 4.86 9.65
N GLU A 299 -6.57 5.22 9.86
CA GLU A 299 -6.11 6.56 10.23
C GLU A 299 -4.82 6.87 9.47
N THR A 300 -4.67 8.12 9.03
CA THR A 300 -3.45 8.57 8.37
C THR A 300 -2.49 9.19 9.37
N TRP A 301 -1.21 8.86 9.26
CA TRP A 301 -0.15 9.45 10.05
C TRP A 301 0.07 10.93 9.70
N PRO A 302 0.75 11.71 10.59
CA PRO A 302 1.07 13.11 10.34
C PRO A 302 1.98 13.36 9.13
N ASP A 303 2.60 12.33 8.57
CA ASP A 303 3.36 12.40 7.32
C ASP A 303 2.48 12.61 6.08
N GLY A 304 1.15 12.44 6.24
CA GLY A 304 0.16 12.61 5.19
C GLY A 304 0.01 11.43 4.23
N TRP A 305 0.79 10.33 4.44
CA TRP A 305 0.81 9.17 3.57
C TRP A 305 0.48 7.86 4.29
N THR A 306 1.20 7.54 5.36
CA THR A 306 1.11 6.25 6.03
C THR A 306 -0.27 6.02 6.61
N ALA A 307 -0.99 5.04 6.06
CA ALA A 307 -2.29 4.62 6.56
C ALA A 307 -2.13 3.45 7.51
N ILE A 308 -2.75 3.51 8.69
CA ILE A 308 -2.70 2.46 9.70
C ILE A 308 -4.09 2.00 10.10
N THR A 309 -4.21 0.78 10.60
CA THR A 309 -5.42 0.30 11.24
C THR A 309 -5.66 1.09 12.55
N ARG A 310 -6.90 1.52 12.77
CA ARG A 310 -7.26 2.30 13.99
C ARG A 310 -7.06 1.50 15.27
N ASP A 311 -7.22 0.20 15.22
CA ASP A 311 -7.10 -0.70 16.39
C ASP A 311 -5.71 -1.29 16.58
N GLY A 312 -4.74 -0.98 15.70
CA GLY A 312 -3.36 -1.44 15.77
C GLY A 312 -3.16 -2.92 15.43
N LYS A 313 -4.18 -3.58 14.83
CA LYS A 313 -4.06 -4.95 14.37
C LYS A 313 -3.48 -5.00 12.96
N ARG A 314 -2.93 -6.16 12.58
CA ARG A 314 -2.25 -6.32 11.29
C ARG A 314 -3.20 -6.13 10.11
N SER A 315 -2.63 -5.66 9.01
CA SER A 315 -3.22 -5.62 7.67
C SER A 315 -2.28 -6.26 6.66
N ALA A 316 -2.84 -6.92 5.65
CA ALA A 316 -2.10 -7.44 4.51
C ALA A 316 -2.73 -6.95 3.21
N GLN A 317 -1.92 -6.90 2.15
CA GLN A 317 -2.33 -6.48 0.81
C GLN A 317 -1.62 -7.32 -0.25
N PHE A 318 -2.31 -7.57 -1.34
CA PHE A 318 -1.75 -8.09 -2.60
C PHE A 318 -2.37 -7.35 -3.76
N GLU A 319 -1.60 -7.17 -4.82
CA GLU A 319 -2.04 -6.42 -5.98
C GLU A 319 -1.55 -7.01 -7.30
N HIS A 320 -2.41 -6.90 -8.29
CA HIS A 320 -2.05 -7.10 -9.69
C HIS A 320 -2.61 -6.02 -10.59
N THR A 321 -1.81 -5.61 -11.59
CA THR A 321 -2.30 -4.90 -12.78
C THR A 321 -2.87 -5.90 -13.78
N LEU A 322 -4.08 -5.62 -14.26
CA LEU A 322 -4.88 -6.50 -15.11
C LEU A 322 -5.25 -5.81 -16.41
N LEU A 323 -5.27 -6.59 -17.49
CA LEU A 323 -5.85 -6.21 -18.79
C LEU A 323 -7.10 -7.04 -19.03
N VAL A 324 -8.24 -6.40 -19.26
CA VAL A 324 -9.46 -7.09 -19.73
C VAL A 324 -9.27 -7.51 -21.19
N THR A 325 -9.40 -8.80 -21.46
CA THR A 325 -9.34 -9.38 -22.80
C THR A 325 -10.74 -9.52 -23.41
N GLU A 326 -10.86 -10.10 -24.59
CA GLU A 326 -12.17 -10.36 -25.22
C GLU A 326 -13.05 -11.35 -24.44
N THR A 327 -12.44 -12.26 -23.68
CA THR A 327 -13.14 -13.35 -22.98
C THR A 327 -12.92 -13.44 -21.48
N GLY A 328 -11.93 -12.71 -20.94
CA GLY A 328 -11.52 -12.77 -19.52
C GLY A 328 -10.55 -11.64 -19.20
N CYS A 329 -9.45 -11.98 -18.48
CA CYS A 329 -8.37 -11.04 -18.21
C CYS A 329 -7.00 -11.69 -18.36
N GLU A 330 -6.01 -10.82 -18.54
CA GLU A 330 -4.58 -11.15 -18.48
C GLU A 330 -3.98 -10.46 -17.24
N ILE A 331 -3.30 -11.22 -16.38
CA ILE A 331 -2.55 -10.69 -15.25
C ILE A 331 -1.20 -10.22 -15.79
N LEU A 332 -1.04 -8.91 -15.97
CA LEU A 332 0.15 -8.31 -16.58
C LEU A 332 1.38 -8.44 -15.66
N THR A 333 1.17 -8.35 -14.36
CA THR A 333 2.20 -8.45 -13.31
C THR A 333 2.34 -9.86 -12.73
N ARG A 334 2.00 -10.88 -13.53
CA ARG A 334 2.05 -12.29 -13.12
C ARG A 334 3.45 -12.68 -12.62
N ARG A 335 3.52 -13.59 -11.66
CA ARG A 335 4.77 -14.21 -11.23
C ARG A 335 5.43 -14.95 -12.37
N LEU A 336 6.76 -14.86 -12.44
CA LEU A 336 7.57 -15.45 -13.48
C LEU A 336 8.01 -16.90 -13.16
N GLU A 337 7.73 -17.37 -11.95
CA GLU A 337 8.13 -18.70 -11.49
C GLU A 337 7.26 -19.81 -12.09
N GLU A 338 7.84 -20.99 -12.26
CA GLU A 338 7.21 -22.15 -12.90
C GLU A 338 5.88 -22.56 -12.29
N ASN A 339 5.65 -22.29 -11.01
CA ASN A 339 4.42 -22.69 -10.30
C ASN A 339 3.47 -21.53 -9.98
N GLY A 340 3.85 -20.29 -10.25
CA GLY A 340 3.00 -19.10 -9.97
C GLY A 340 2.59 -18.90 -8.51
N ARG A 341 3.24 -19.62 -7.56
CA ARG A 341 2.88 -19.59 -6.15
C ARG A 341 3.50 -18.38 -5.44
N PRO A 342 2.79 -17.80 -4.45
CA PRO A 342 3.38 -16.79 -3.56
C PRO A 342 4.59 -17.32 -2.79
N HIS A 343 5.52 -16.44 -2.37
CA HIS A 343 6.71 -16.83 -1.60
C HIS A 343 6.40 -17.49 -0.25
N PHE A 344 5.23 -17.25 0.30
CA PHE A 344 4.77 -17.78 1.58
C PHE A 344 4.05 -19.13 1.46
N ILE A 345 3.94 -19.72 0.25
CA ILE A 345 3.33 -21.04 0.01
C ILE A 345 4.37 -22.03 -0.48
#